data_55978dd8a41d12be3d41fd64e23cb2b5
#
_entry.id   55978dd8a41d12be3d41fd64e23cb2b5
#
_cell.length_a   1.000
_cell.length_b   1.000
_cell.length_c   1.000
_cell.angle_alpha   90.00
_cell.angle_beta   90.00
_cell.angle_gamma   90.00
#
_symmetry.space_group_name_H-M   'P 1'
#
loop_
_entity.id
_entity.type
_entity.pdbx_description
1 polymer ?
#
loop_
_entity_poly.entity_id
_entity_poly.type
_entity_poly.pdbx_seq_one_letter_code
_entity_poly.pdbx_strand_id
1 'polypeptide(L)'
;MIGVSVPLNATKIEMDSIIQKDDYDFVFTDSQHGPFNEETLVQFCSYASELGIPSQFRIKHTRHSYLIGNILDLGPVGIEVPQVEDIETVKEAVHYFYYPHKGGRSVGGAARYGVEGRGDRIEYADWWNSTGFLSIQMESLRAVTNVKKLAIEGVDCLTWGPNDLLFDIESHSNPLLSTVDECVEHALDQLGDSQTKISFRSYDYKLRDKYFDMGVTVLMESPRS
;
A
#
# COMPACT_ATOMS: atom_id res chain seq x y z
N MET A 1 12.21 2.51 3.55
CA MET A 1 11.02 2.92 4.37
C MET A 1 10.51 1.72 5.14
N ILE A 2 10.03 1.94 6.35
CA ILE A 2 9.52 0.88 7.22
C ILE A 2 8.12 1.29 7.73
N GLY A 3 7.11 0.50 7.39
CA GLY A 3 5.76 0.65 7.90
C GLY A 3 5.44 -0.33 9.01
N VAL A 4 4.60 0.06 9.97
CA VAL A 4 4.13 -0.81 11.04
C VAL A 4 2.63 -1.03 10.98
N SER A 5 2.21 -2.27 11.19
CA SER A 5 0.79 -2.64 11.30
C SER A 5 0.18 -2.08 12.57
N VAL A 6 -0.93 -1.37 12.43
CA VAL A 6 -1.73 -0.87 13.57
C VAL A 6 -3.18 -1.32 13.37
N PRO A 7 -3.82 -1.93 14.38
CA PRO A 7 -5.23 -2.27 14.29
C PRO A 7 -6.11 -1.05 14.00
N LEU A 8 -7.08 -1.19 13.10
CA LEU A 8 -7.95 -0.08 12.69
C LEU A 8 -8.71 0.56 13.87
N ASN A 9 -9.02 -0.23 14.89
CA ASN A 9 -9.71 0.22 16.10
C ASN A 9 -8.77 0.62 17.24
N ALA A 10 -7.47 0.74 16.99
CA ALA A 10 -6.51 1.19 18.00
C ALA A 10 -6.85 2.60 18.48
N THR A 11 -6.74 2.82 19.79
CA THR A 11 -6.79 4.16 20.35
C THR A 11 -5.51 4.94 19.99
N LYS A 12 -5.56 6.28 20.13
CA LYS A 12 -4.37 7.12 19.90
C LYS A 12 -3.19 6.71 20.80
N ILE A 13 -3.46 6.33 22.05
CA ILE A 13 -2.42 5.89 23.01
C ILE A 13 -1.79 4.57 22.55
N GLU A 14 -2.57 3.62 22.07
CA GLU A 14 -2.07 2.35 21.55
C GLU A 14 -1.26 2.57 20.27
N MET A 15 -1.74 3.41 19.35
CA MET A 15 -0.99 3.77 18.14
C MET A 15 0.33 4.44 18.49
N ASP A 16 0.35 5.43 19.39
CA ASP A 16 1.56 6.09 19.86
C ASP A 16 2.54 5.09 20.49
N SER A 17 2.05 4.21 21.35
CA SER A 17 2.86 3.13 21.94
C SER A 17 3.49 2.19 20.92
N ILE A 18 2.84 1.96 19.78
CA ILE A 18 3.38 1.13 18.70
C ILE A 18 4.46 1.89 17.94
N ILE A 19 4.19 3.13 17.52
CA ILE A 19 5.13 3.90 16.71
C ILE A 19 6.41 4.30 17.46
N GLN A 20 6.36 4.43 18.79
CA GLN A 20 7.53 4.74 19.61
C GLN A 20 8.53 3.57 19.78
N LYS A 21 8.18 2.37 19.29
CA LYS A 21 9.05 1.19 19.46
C LYS A 21 10.22 1.11 18.46
N ASP A 22 10.13 1.86 17.36
CA ASP A 22 11.16 1.93 16.32
C ASP A 22 10.96 3.18 15.43
N ASP A 23 11.93 3.46 14.55
CA ASP A 23 11.83 4.51 13.54
C ASP A 23 10.95 4.04 12.37
N TYR A 24 9.64 4.18 12.52
CA TYR A 24 8.67 3.86 11.48
C TYR A 24 8.35 5.09 10.63
N ASP A 25 8.31 4.89 9.30
CA ASP A 25 8.00 5.95 8.33
C ASP A 25 6.49 6.12 8.13
N PHE A 26 5.70 5.06 8.32
CA PHE A 26 4.23 5.09 8.18
C PHE A 26 3.55 4.00 8.99
N VAL A 27 2.27 4.19 9.27
CA VAL A 27 1.40 3.14 9.81
C VAL A 27 0.53 2.57 8.70
N PHE A 28 0.21 1.28 8.77
CA PHE A 28 -0.74 0.69 7.85
C PHE A 28 -1.80 -0.12 8.58
N THR A 29 -2.99 -0.13 7.99
CA THR A 29 -4.13 -0.92 8.48
C THR A 29 -4.85 -1.61 7.33
N ASP A 30 -5.67 -2.62 7.66
CA ASP A 30 -6.19 -3.57 6.71
C ASP A 30 -7.69 -3.77 6.85
N SER A 31 -8.40 -3.72 5.72
CA SER A 31 -9.82 -4.09 5.67
C SER A 31 -10.09 -5.39 4.93
N GLN A 32 -9.13 -5.97 4.23
CA GLN A 32 -9.32 -7.22 3.49
C GLN A 32 -9.68 -8.37 4.46
N HIS A 33 -8.92 -8.48 5.56
CA HIS A 33 -9.06 -9.55 6.56
C HIS A 33 -9.56 -9.05 7.93
N GLY A 34 -9.89 -7.77 8.05
CA GLY A 34 -10.34 -7.15 9.29
C GLY A 34 -11.72 -6.49 9.19
N PRO A 35 -12.37 -6.26 10.33
CA PRO A 35 -13.58 -5.44 10.37
C PRO A 35 -13.25 -3.99 9.98
N PHE A 36 -14.13 -3.38 9.18
CA PHE A 36 -13.94 -2.03 8.67
C PHE A 36 -15.28 -1.27 8.68
N ASN A 37 -15.22 -0.01 9.07
CA ASN A 37 -16.23 1.00 8.77
C ASN A 37 -15.55 2.36 8.56
N GLU A 38 -16.22 3.27 7.86
CA GLU A 38 -15.66 4.56 7.44
C GLU A 38 -15.35 5.47 8.64
N GLU A 39 -16.21 5.51 9.66
CA GLU A 39 -16.00 6.34 10.86
C GLU A 39 -14.71 5.94 11.60
N THR A 40 -14.49 4.64 11.73
CA THR A 40 -13.27 4.11 12.36
C THR A 40 -12.03 4.44 11.55
N LEU A 41 -12.11 4.43 10.20
CA LEU A 41 -10.98 4.83 9.36
C LEU A 41 -10.67 6.32 9.50
N VAL A 42 -11.68 7.19 9.49
CA VAL A 42 -11.49 8.64 9.73
C VAL A 42 -10.80 8.85 11.08
N GLN A 43 -11.23 8.16 12.12
CA GLN A 43 -10.62 8.29 13.45
C GLN A 43 -9.18 7.79 13.47
N PHE A 44 -8.90 6.66 12.83
CA PHE A 44 -7.54 6.12 12.70
C PHE A 44 -6.61 7.10 11.99
N CYS A 45 -7.04 7.65 10.84
CA CYS A 45 -6.26 8.63 10.08
C CYS A 45 -6.05 9.94 10.85
N SER A 46 -7.05 10.38 11.61
CA SER A 46 -6.92 11.55 12.49
C SER A 46 -5.84 11.32 13.55
N TYR A 47 -5.84 10.17 14.22
CA TYR A 47 -4.81 9.83 15.20
C TYR A 47 -3.41 9.77 14.58
N ALA A 48 -3.27 9.13 13.42
CA ALA A 48 -2.00 9.08 12.70
C ALA A 48 -1.49 10.49 12.34
N SER A 49 -2.37 11.35 11.84
CA SER A 49 -2.05 12.75 11.50
C SER A 49 -1.63 13.56 12.74
N GLU A 50 -2.35 13.42 13.87
CA GLU A 50 -2.01 14.09 15.12
C GLU A 50 -0.66 13.62 15.71
N LEU A 51 -0.26 12.39 15.43
CA LEU A 51 1.03 11.81 15.81
C LEU A 51 2.14 12.10 14.78
N GLY A 52 1.81 12.80 13.68
CA GLY A 52 2.77 13.19 12.65
C GLY A 52 3.25 12.06 11.74
N ILE A 53 2.50 10.95 11.65
CA ILE A 53 2.86 9.79 10.85
C ILE A 53 1.84 9.53 9.75
N PRO A 54 2.24 9.34 8.47
CA PRO A 54 1.31 9.03 7.38
C PRO A 54 0.70 7.63 7.54
N SER A 55 -0.51 7.47 7.00
CA SER A 55 -1.26 6.21 7.06
C SER A 55 -1.51 5.61 5.68
N GLN A 56 -1.34 4.29 5.56
CA GLN A 56 -1.72 3.49 4.39
C GLN A 56 -2.89 2.56 4.75
N PHE A 57 -3.81 2.40 3.82
CA PHE A 57 -4.98 1.56 3.97
C PHE A 57 -5.09 0.53 2.85
N ARG A 58 -5.18 -0.77 3.20
CA ARG A 58 -5.51 -1.82 2.23
C ARG A 58 -7.01 -1.93 2.08
N ILE A 59 -7.50 -1.68 0.86
CA ILE A 59 -8.93 -1.80 0.54
C ILE A 59 -9.40 -3.25 0.59
N LYS A 60 -10.70 -3.44 0.74
CA LYS A 60 -11.28 -4.77 1.02
C LYS A 60 -11.13 -5.77 -0.13
N HIS A 61 -11.15 -5.31 -1.37
CA HIS A 61 -11.11 -6.18 -2.55
C HIS A 61 -10.72 -5.37 -3.78
N THR A 62 -10.09 -6.01 -4.77
CA THR A 62 -9.76 -5.42 -6.08
C THR A 62 -10.96 -4.75 -6.76
N ARG A 63 -12.15 -5.33 -6.67
CA ARG A 63 -13.39 -4.76 -7.22
C ARG A 63 -13.82 -3.45 -6.57
N HIS A 64 -13.18 -3.02 -5.50
CA HIS A 64 -13.39 -1.72 -4.87
C HIS A 64 -12.43 -0.65 -5.37
N SER A 65 -11.64 -0.92 -6.39
CA SER A 65 -10.69 0.06 -6.96
C SER A 65 -11.38 1.35 -7.40
N TYR A 66 -12.62 1.28 -7.91
CA TYR A 66 -13.42 2.46 -8.25
C TYR A 66 -13.82 3.33 -7.03
N LEU A 67 -13.73 2.81 -5.80
CA LEU A 67 -14.02 3.54 -4.56
C LEU A 67 -12.76 4.18 -3.93
N ILE A 68 -11.59 4.03 -4.53
CA ILE A 68 -10.33 4.53 -3.96
C ILE A 68 -10.43 6.02 -3.62
N GLY A 69 -10.99 6.84 -4.51
CA GLY A 69 -11.18 8.27 -4.25
C GLY A 69 -12.04 8.55 -3.00
N ASN A 70 -13.11 7.78 -2.80
CA ASN A 70 -13.97 7.89 -1.62
C ASN A 70 -13.25 7.48 -0.34
N ILE A 71 -12.45 6.41 -0.39
CA ILE A 71 -11.63 5.98 0.74
C ILE A 71 -10.56 7.03 1.08
N LEU A 72 -9.93 7.62 0.08
CA LEU A 72 -8.94 8.69 0.29
C LEU A 72 -9.55 9.96 0.89
N ASP A 73 -10.84 10.19 0.72
CA ASP A 73 -11.57 11.28 1.36
C ASP A 73 -11.74 11.07 2.88
N LEU A 74 -11.45 9.88 3.39
CA LEU A 74 -11.48 9.51 4.81
C LEU A 74 -10.12 9.68 5.52
N GLY A 75 -9.06 10.06 4.80
CA GLY A 75 -7.81 10.49 5.39
C GLY A 75 -6.53 9.69 5.12
N PRO A 76 -6.54 8.45 4.56
CA PRO A 76 -5.29 7.79 4.29
C PRO A 76 -4.51 8.50 3.18
N VAL A 77 -3.18 8.48 3.27
CA VAL A 77 -2.28 9.02 2.23
C VAL A 77 -1.87 7.94 1.24
N GLY A 78 -1.88 6.69 1.67
CA GLY A 78 -1.57 5.54 0.83
C GLY A 78 -2.73 4.57 0.71
N ILE A 79 -2.86 3.95 -0.47
CA ILE A 79 -3.78 2.85 -0.72
C ILE A 79 -3.00 1.62 -1.16
N GLU A 80 -3.41 0.46 -0.67
CA GLU A 80 -2.98 -0.83 -1.19
C GLU A 80 -4.20 -1.56 -1.77
N VAL A 81 -4.06 -2.00 -3.03
CA VAL A 81 -5.07 -2.80 -3.74
C VAL A 81 -4.66 -4.27 -3.64
N PRO A 82 -5.45 -5.15 -2.99
CA PRO A 82 -5.09 -6.55 -2.82
C PRO A 82 -5.29 -7.36 -4.10
N GLN A 83 -4.64 -8.52 -4.20
CA GLN A 83 -4.92 -9.60 -5.17
C GLN A 83 -5.00 -9.13 -6.64
N VAL A 84 -4.07 -8.26 -7.06
CA VAL A 84 -4.08 -7.72 -8.41
C VAL A 84 -3.37 -8.64 -9.38
N GLU A 85 -4.03 -9.03 -10.46
CA GLU A 85 -3.50 -9.87 -11.54
C GLU A 85 -3.67 -9.26 -12.93
N ASP A 86 -4.55 -8.26 -13.04
CA ASP A 86 -4.97 -7.70 -14.33
C ASP A 86 -4.62 -6.21 -14.42
N ILE A 87 -4.11 -5.81 -15.59
CA ILE A 87 -3.75 -4.43 -15.89
C ILE A 87 -4.94 -3.46 -15.81
N GLU A 88 -6.15 -3.92 -16.12
CA GLU A 88 -7.34 -3.05 -16.08
C GLU A 88 -7.68 -2.66 -14.63
N THR A 89 -7.48 -3.56 -13.66
CA THR A 89 -7.59 -3.24 -12.23
C THR A 89 -6.56 -2.17 -11.83
N VAL A 90 -5.32 -2.27 -12.33
CA VAL A 90 -4.28 -1.28 -12.05
C VAL A 90 -4.63 0.08 -12.63
N LYS A 91 -5.08 0.13 -13.88
CA LYS A 91 -5.52 1.37 -14.54
C LYS A 91 -6.70 2.02 -13.81
N GLU A 92 -7.66 1.22 -13.36
CA GLU A 92 -8.78 1.70 -12.57
C GLU A 92 -8.29 2.30 -11.24
N ALA A 93 -7.39 1.59 -10.52
CA ALA A 93 -6.80 2.09 -9.28
C ALA A 93 -6.08 3.42 -9.49
N VAL A 94 -5.22 3.54 -10.50
CA VAL A 94 -4.53 4.78 -10.86
C VAL A 94 -5.53 5.89 -11.17
N HIS A 95 -6.58 5.59 -11.96
CA HIS A 95 -7.61 6.57 -12.32
C HIS A 95 -8.30 7.17 -11.09
N TYR A 96 -8.73 6.36 -10.15
CA TYR A 96 -9.45 6.83 -8.96
C TYR A 96 -8.55 7.29 -7.83
N PHE A 97 -7.23 7.04 -7.90
CA PHE A 97 -6.26 7.51 -6.91
C PHE A 97 -5.83 8.96 -7.17
N TYR A 98 -5.55 9.32 -8.43
CA TYR A 98 -5.01 10.61 -8.81
C TYR A 98 -6.10 11.57 -9.31
N TYR A 99 -5.88 12.86 -9.06
CA TYR A 99 -6.71 13.93 -9.62
C TYR A 99 -6.46 14.14 -11.12
N PRO A 100 -7.35 14.91 -11.84
CA PRO A 100 -7.18 15.24 -13.26
C PRO A 100 -5.75 15.68 -13.63
N HIS A 101 -5.40 15.43 -14.88
CA HIS A 101 -4.12 15.34 -15.56
C HIS A 101 -3.39 14.01 -15.33
N LYS A 102 -3.56 13.34 -14.18
CA LYS A 102 -2.97 12.03 -13.90
C LYS A 102 -4.03 10.94 -13.73
N GLY A 103 -5.21 11.31 -13.27
CA GLY A 103 -6.34 10.43 -13.05
C GLY A 103 -7.68 11.14 -13.15
N GLY A 104 -8.70 10.61 -12.48
CA GLY A 104 -10.09 11.10 -12.50
C GLY A 104 -10.74 11.17 -11.11
N ARG A 105 -9.95 11.21 -10.02
CA ARG A 105 -10.47 11.34 -8.66
C ARG A 105 -11.34 12.58 -8.52
N SER A 106 -12.53 12.42 -7.90
CA SER A 106 -13.43 13.53 -7.58
C SER A 106 -12.88 14.36 -6.41
N VAL A 107 -13.15 15.67 -6.43
CA VAL A 107 -12.78 16.57 -5.33
C VAL A 107 -13.86 16.56 -4.26
N GLY A 108 -13.51 16.19 -3.02
CA GLY A 108 -14.43 16.15 -1.90
C GLY A 108 -13.77 15.75 -0.59
N GLY A 109 -14.57 15.59 0.47
CA GLY A 109 -14.15 15.08 1.77
C GLY A 109 -13.34 16.05 2.63
N ALA A 110 -13.87 16.39 3.81
CA ALA A 110 -13.19 17.27 4.77
C ALA A 110 -12.03 16.59 5.51
N ALA A 111 -12.07 15.25 5.59
CA ALA A 111 -11.04 14.46 6.28
C ALA A 111 -9.85 14.08 5.40
N ARG A 112 -9.79 14.55 4.15
CA ARG A 112 -8.66 14.29 3.24
C ARG A 112 -7.32 14.66 3.87
N TYR A 113 -6.34 13.80 3.73
CA TYR A 113 -4.99 14.07 4.18
C TYR A 113 -4.42 15.37 3.57
N GLY A 114 -3.84 16.22 4.41
CA GLY A 114 -3.15 17.43 3.97
C GLY A 114 -4.04 18.53 3.38
N VAL A 115 -5.36 18.47 3.56
CA VAL A 115 -6.29 19.52 3.09
C VAL A 115 -6.13 20.82 3.86
N GLU A 116 -5.69 20.77 5.12
CA GLU A 116 -5.42 21.95 5.92
C GLU A 116 -4.26 22.77 5.33
N GLY A 117 -4.47 24.07 5.19
CA GLY A 117 -3.49 24.99 4.60
C GLY A 117 -3.42 25.00 3.06
N ARG A 118 -4.27 24.21 2.36
CA ARG A 118 -4.37 24.16 0.90
C ARG A 118 -5.80 24.43 0.48
N GLY A 119 -6.15 25.72 0.38
CA GLY A 119 -7.51 26.16 0.06
C GLY A 119 -7.86 26.08 -1.42
N ASP A 120 -6.87 26.15 -2.30
CA ASP A 120 -7.09 26.02 -3.74
C ASP A 120 -7.08 24.55 -4.17
N ARG A 121 -8.10 24.18 -4.96
CA ARG A 121 -8.29 22.79 -5.40
C ARG A 121 -7.22 22.31 -6.39
N ILE A 122 -6.67 23.20 -7.20
CA ILE A 122 -5.61 22.87 -8.17
C ILE A 122 -4.30 22.66 -7.42
N GLU A 123 -3.95 23.58 -6.51
CA GLU A 123 -2.79 23.45 -5.64
C GLU A 123 -2.84 22.14 -4.84
N TYR A 124 -4.02 21.79 -4.27
CA TYR A 124 -4.20 20.53 -3.58
C TYR A 124 -4.03 19.33 -4.50
N ALA A 125 -4.62 19.36 -5.70
CA ALA A 125 -4.53 18.26 -6.66
C ALA A 125 -3.09 18.00 -7.13
N ASP A 126 -2.34 19.06 -7.45
CA ASP A 126 -0.93 18.97 -7.86
C ASP A 126 -0.05 18.41 -6.73
N TRP A 127 -0.27 18.90 -5.52
CA TRP A 127 0.41 18.38 -4.33
C TRP A 127 0.06 16.92 -4.08
N TRP A 128 -1.23 16.55 -4.14
CA TRP A 128 -1.66 15.16 -3.97
C TRP A 128 -1.05 14.23 -5.01
N ASN A 129 -1.07 14.61 -6.27
CA ASN A 129 -0.54 13.82 -7.38
C ASN A 129 0.98 13.54 -7.26
N SER A 130 1.69 14.26 -6.38
CA SER A 130 3.10 14.06 -6.06
C SER A 130 3.36 13.46 -4.67
N THR A 131 2.34 13.37 -3.82
CA THR A 131 2.48 12.96 -2.41
C THR A 131 1.80 11.63 -2.11
N GLY A 132 0.64 11.36 -2.73
CA GLY A 132 -0.11 10.12 -2.53
C GLY A 132 0.67 8.89 -2.95
N PHE A 133 0.45 7.77 -2.28
CA PHE A 133 1.19 6.51 -2.45
C PHE A 133 0.25 5.37 -2.83
N LEU A 134 0.35 4.89 -4.08
CA LEU A 134 -0.44 3.77 -4.58
C LEU A 134 0.38 2.48 -4.63
N SER A 135 -0.08 1.48 -3.92
CA SER A 135 0.51 0.15 -3.85
C SER A 135 -0.42 -0.91 -4.45
N ILE A 136 0.16 -1.85 -5.20
CA ILE A 136 -0.52 -2.97 -5.83
C ILE A 136 0.02 -4.26 -5.24
N GLN A 137 -0.85 -5.12 -4.70
CA GLN A 137 -0.40 -6.33 -4.02
C GLN A 137 -0.24 -7.52 -4.98
N MET A 138 0.92 -8.15 -4.91
CA MET A 138 1.38 -9.29 -5.71
C MET A 138 1.27 -10.55 -4.86
N GLU A 139 0.29 -11.41 -5.13
CA GLU A 139 -0.05 -12.56 -4.29
C GLU A 139 -0.22 -13.86 -5.09
N SER A 140 0.17 -13.87 -6.37
CA SER A 140 0.12 -15.06 -7.22
C SER A 140 1.28 -15.09 -8.21
N LEU A 141 1.65 -16.29 -8.68
CA LEU A 141 2.64 -16.49 -9.74
C LEU A 141 2.24 -15.76 -11.04
N ARG A 142 0.94 -15.67 -11.31
CA ARG A 142 0.42 -14.92 -12.45
C ARG A 142 0.74 -13.44 -12.32
N ALA A 143 0.55 -12.84 -11.15
CA ALA A 143 0.89 -11.45 -10.90
C ALA A 143 2.41 -11.24 -11.02
N VAL A 144 3.21 -12.09 -10.37
CA VAL A 144 4.69 -12.02 -10.39
C VAL A 144 5.24 -12.11 -11.81
N THR A 145 4.78 -13.05 -12.63
CA THR A 145 5.24 -13.19 -14.01
C THR A 145 4.80 -12.05 -14.94
N ASN A 146 3.80 -11.27 -14.54
CA ASN A 146 3.32 -10.08 -15.26
C ASN A 146 3.75 -8.75 -14.64
N VAL A 147 4.68 -8.74 -13.70
CA VAL A 147 5.10 -7.58 -12.93
C VAL A 147 5.38 -6.35 -13.80
N LYS A 148 6.10 -6.53 -14.91
CA LYS A 148 6.44 -5.47 -15.87
C LYS A 148 5.21 -4.80 -16.51
N LYS A 149 4.11 -5.55 -16.68
CA LYS A 149 2.85 -5.03 -17.22
C LYS A 149 2.04 -4.31 -16.15
N LEU A 150 2.20 -4.69 -14.88
CA LEU A 150 1.44 -4.14 -13.76
C LEU A 150 2.10 -2.88 -13.18
N ALA A 151 3.42 -2.73 -13.34
CA ALA A 151 4.20 -1.57 -12.91
C ALA A 151 4.07 -0.38 -13.88
N ILE A 152 2.84 0.10 -14.10
CA ILE A 152 2.58 1.26 -14.94
C ILE A 152 2.82 2.58 -14.20
N GLU A 153 2.93 3.67 -14.95
CA GLU A 153 3.01 5.02 -14.37
C GLU A 153 1.83 5.27 -13.41
N GLY A 154 2.13 5.79 -12.22
CA GLY A 154 1.18 6.00 -11.14
C GLY A 154 1.13 4.87 -10.11
N VAL A 155 1.82 3.75 -10.33
CA VAL A 155 2.05 2.73 -9.31
C VAL A 155 3.39 2.98 -8.63
N ASP A 156 3.34 3.32 -7.35
CA ASP A 156 4.55 3.63 -6.57
C ASP A 156 5.23 2.36 -6.07
N CYS A 157 4.43 1.35 -5.67
CA CYS A 157 4.95 0.09 -5.14
C CYS A 157 4.19 -1.13 -5.62
N LEU A 158 4.93 -2.22 -5.80
CA LEU A 158 4.39 -3.58 -5.83
C LEU A 158 4.64 -4.21 -4.47
N THR A 159 3.57 -4.57 -3.75
CA THR A 159 3.65 -5.13 -2.40
C THR A 159 3.49 -6.64 -2.42
N TRP A 160 4.44 -7.36 -1.82
CA TRP A 160 4.37 -8.81 -1.70
C TRP A 160 3.51 -9.23 -0.51
N GLY A 161 2.49 -10.07 -0.79
CA GLY A 161 1.72 -10.83 0.20
C GLY A 161 2.27 -12.27 0.30
N PRO A 162 3.28 -12.52 1.15
CA PRO A 162 4.05 -13.77 1.09
C PRO A 162 3.23 -15.02 1.37
N ASN A 163 2.20 -14.93 2.19
CA ASN A 163 1.39 -16.10 2.57
C ASN A 163 0.53 -16.61 1.40
N ASP A 164 -0.20 -15.70 0.73
CA ASP A 164 -1.04 -16.09 -0.40
C ASP A 164 -0.19 -16.49 -1.60
N LEU A 165 0.94 -15.80 -1.83
CA LEU A 165 1.90 -16.17 -2.87
C LEU A 165 2.50 -17.56 -2.62
N LEU A 166 2.88 -17.89 -1.38
CA LEU A 166 3.39 -19.20 -1.02
C LEU A 166 2.31 -20.27 -1.24
N PHE A 167 1.07 -19.99 -0.87
CA PHE A 167 -0.05 -20.90 -1.09
C PHE A 167 -0.32 -21.13 -2.58
N ASP A 168 -0.21 -20.09 -3.41
CA ASP A 168 -0.33 -20.23 -4.87
C ASP A 168 0.82 -21.06 -5.44
N ILE A 169 2.07 -20.83 -5.03
CA ILE A 169 3.24 -21.65 -5.43
C ILE A 169 3.00 -23.13 -5.09
N GLU A 170 2.59 -23.44 -3.86
CA GLU A 170 2.34 -24.80 -3.38
C GLU A 170 1.18 -25.50 -4.12
N SER A 171 0.25 -24.73 -4.69
CA SER A 171 -0.87 -25.26 -5.47
C SER A 171 -0.45 -25.81 -6.84
N HIS A 172 0.74 -25.46 -7.32
CA HIS A 172 1.26 -25.88 -8.62
C HIS A 172 2.21 -27.06 -8.52
N SER A 173 2.03 -28.07 -9.37
CA SER A 173 2.86 -29.31 -9.35
C SER A 173 4.32 -29.08 -9.77
N ASN A 174 4.60 -28.04 -10.54
CA ASN A 174 5.94 -27.72 -11.03
C ASN A 174 6.02 -26.22 -11.39
N PRO A 175 6.03 -25.33 -10.38
CA PRO A 175 6.04 -23.89 -10.63
C PRO A 175 7.40 -23.45 -11.21
N LEU A 176 7.36 -22.42 -12.07
CA LEU A 176 8.58 -21.82 -12.63
C LEU A 176 9.44 -21.13 -11.55
N LEU A 177 8.76 -20.53 -10.57
CA LEU A 177 9.35 -19.91 -9.38
C LEU A 177 8.80 -20.70 -8.19
N SER A 178 9.67 -21.25 -7.35
CA SER A 178 9.33 -22.24 -6.32
C SER A 178 9.39 -21.68 -4.90
N THR A 179 9.89 -20.45 -4.74
CA THR A 179 9.98 -19.76 -3.46
C THR A 179 9.55 -18.31 -3.58
N VAL A 180 9.14 -17.72 -2.46
CA VAL A 180 8.81 -16.29 -2.38
C VAL A 180 10.03 -15.43 -2.72
N ASP A 181 11.22 -15.82 -2.28
CA ASP A 181 12.46 -15.10 -2.56
C ASP A 181 12.76 -15.07 -4.07
N GLU A 182 12.66 -16.22 -4.76
CA GLU A 182 12.78 -16.28 -6.23
C GLU A 182 11.78 -15.38 -6.95
N CYS A 183 10.56 -15.27 -6.42
CA CYS A 183 9.54 -14.37 -6.96
C CYS A 183 9.94 -12.89 -6.79
N VAL A 184 10.51 -12.52 -5.64
CA VAL A 184 11.00 -11.15 -5.39
C VAL A 184 12.19 -10.84 -6.29
N GLU A 185 13.17 -11.72 -6.40
CA GLU A 185 14.35 -11.58 -7.29
C GLU A 185 13.91 -11.45 -8.76
N HIS A 186 13.01 -12.30 -9.22
CA HIS A 186 12.44 -12.22 -10.56
C HIS A 186 11.79 -10.86 -10.84
N ALA A 187 11.02 -10.34 -9.88
CA ALA A 187 10.36 -9.07 -10.06
C ALA A 187 11.36 -7.89 -10.09
N LEU A 188 12.37 -7.91 -9.23
CA LEU A 188 13.43 -6.91 -9.24
C LEU A 188 14.15 -6.88 -10.58
N ASP A 189 14.50 -8.07 -11.13
CA ASP A 189 15.10 -8.20 -12.48
C ASP A 189 14.19 -7.63 -13.57
N GLN A 190 12.90 -7.96 -13.53
CA GLN A 190 11.93 -7.48 -14.53
C GLN A 190 11.65 -5.97 -14.44
N LEU A 191 11.70 -5.39 -13.24
CA LEU A 191 11.49 -3.95 -13.05
C LEU A 191 12.70 -3.14 -13.54
N GLY A 192 13.93 -3.65 -13.37
CA GLY A 192 15.13 -2.94 -13.78
C GLY A 192 15.18 -1.49 -13.29
N ASP A 193 15.26 -0.54 -14.23
CA ASP A 193 15.30 0.90 -13.95
C ASP A 193 13.93 1.54 -13.71
N SER A 194 12.85 0.76 -13.49
CA SER A 194 11.51 1.29 -13.19
C SER A 194 11.54 2.16 -11.94
N GLN A 195 10.68 3.19 -11.92
CA GLN A 195 10.46 3.99 -10.72
C GLN A 195 9.59 3.26 -9.68
N THR A 196 8.84 2.25 -10.09
CA THR A 196 8.01 1.43 -9.19
C THR A 196 8.93 0.63 -8.27
N LYS A 197 8.68 0.71 -6.97
CA LYS A 197 9.47 0.05 -5.93
C LYS A 197 8.87 -1.30 -5.54
N ILE A 198 9.63 -2.12 -4.82
CA ILE A 198 9.11 -3.32 -4.18
C ILE A 198 8.91 -3.06 -2.69
N SER A 199 7.71 -3.35 -2.22
CA SER A 199 7.35 -3.42 -0.81
C SER A 199 7.11 -4.87 -0.41
N PHE A 200 7.51 -5.25 0.80
CA PHE A 200 7.37 -6.61 1.29
C PHE A 200 6.77 -6.64 2.71
N ARG A 201 5.76 -7.48 2.93
CA ARG A 201 5.19 -7.75 4.25
C ARG A 201 6.04 -8.79 4.96
N SER A 202 7.09 -8.34 5.66
CA SER A 202 8.02 -9.24 6.34
C SER A 202 7.44 -9.84 7.62
N TYR A 203 6.51 -9.14 8.28
CA TYR A 203 5.95 -9.47 9.60
C TYR A 203 7.00 -9.62 10.73
N ASP A 204 8.28 -9.80 10.38
CA ASP A 204 9.39 -9.95 11.33
C ASP A 204 10.50 -8.94 11.01
N TYR A 205 10.75 -8.03 11.94
CA TYR A 205 11.82 -7.02 11.83
C TYR A 205 13.22 -7.62 11.66
N LYS A 206 13.45 -8.87 12.07
CA LYS A 206 14.74 -9.57 11.92
C LYS A 206 15.08 -9.87 10.46
N LEU A 207 14.09 -9.81 9.57
CA LEU A 207 14.27 -10.04 8.14
C LEU A 207 14.61 -8.76 7.36
N ARG A 208 14.73 -7.61 8.02
CA ARG A 208 15.00 -6.32 7.37
C ARG A 208 16.22 -6.36 6.46
N ASP A 209 17.36 -6.73 7.04
CA ASP A 209 18.64 -6.75 6.31
C ASP A 209 18.56 -7.67 5.10
N LYS A 210 17.98 -8.86 5.25
CA LYS A 210 17.77 -9.80 4.15
C LYS A 210 17.06 -9.15 2.96
N TYR A 211 15.90 -8.51 3.19
CA TYR A 211 15.11 -7.97 2.10
C TYR A 211 15.66 -6.66 1.55
N PHE A 212 16.28 -5.82 2.39
CA PHE A 212 17.00 -4.65 1.90
C PHE A 212 18.20 -5.02 1.04
N ASP A 213 18.97 -6.04 1.43
CA ASP A 213 20.09 -6.57 0.65
C ASP A 213 19.63 -7.17 -0.70
N MET A 214 18.43 -7.74 -0.77
CA MET A 214 17.80 -8.18 -2.00
C MET A 214 17.38 -7.02 -2.93
N GLY A 215 17.25 -5.79 -2.43
CA GLY A 215 16.81 -4.62 -3.19
C GLY A 215 15.36 -4.18 -2.93
N VAL A 216 14.66 -4.80 -1.97
CA VAL A 216 13.37 -4.30 -1.47
C VAL A 216 13.59 -2.94 -0.80
N THR A 217 12.72 -1.97 -1.03
CA THR A 217 12.90 -0.61 -0.52
C THR A 217 11.88 -0.18 0.52
N VAL A 218 10.80 -0.93 0.64
CA VAL A 218 9.73 -0.70 1.63
C VAL A 218 9.41 -2.00 2.36
N LEU A 219 9.45 -1.98 3.68
CA LEU A 219 9.05 -3.12 4.51
C LEU A 219 7.80 -2.78 5.32
N MET A 220 6.93 -3.77 5.47
CA MET A 220 5.71 -3.68 6.28
C MET A 220 5.77 -4.76 7.36
N GLU A 221 5.82 -4.32 8.62
CA GLU A 221 6.13 -5.18 9.76
C GLU A 221 5.00 -5.24 10.77
N SER A 222 5.00 -6.30 11.58
CA SER A 222 4.21 -6.34 12.82
C SER A 222 4.86 -5.46 13.90
N PRO A 223 4.07 -4.91 14.85
CA PRO A 223 4.64 -4.17 15.97
C PRO A 223 5.69 -4.99 16.73
N ARG A 224 6.77 -4.35 17.13
CA ARG A 224 7.73 -4.97 18.05
C ARG A 224 7.06 -5.22 19.40
N SER A 225 7.29 -6.40 19.96
CA SER A 225 6.82 -6.80 21.30
C SER A 225 7.52 -6.02 22.42
#